data_e35b53a434168d62b54155e9456a4526
#
_entry.id   e35b53a434168d62b54155e9456a4526
#
_cell.length_a   1.000
_cell.length_b   1.000
_cell.length_c   1.000
_cell.angle_alpha   90.00
_cell.angle_beta   90.00
_cell.angle_gamma   90.00
#
_symmetry.space_group_name_H-M   'P 1'
#
loop_
_entity.id
_entity.type
_entity.pdbx_description
1 polymer ?
#
loop_
_entity_poly.entity_id
_entity_poly.type
_entity_poly.pdbx_seq_one_letter_code
_entity_poly.pdbx_strand_id
1 'polypeptide(L)'
;GCRSIHLTTNYRSHRRIVSAYDQWMSSATWTANGTKFRFDKTIEPDPNVEHPDYPSVFSIWGQGSRDEAERFADFVQFLKQRNVIEDYSQVALLLHSVRVDHSGPFIDALTRKGISAFCPRARAYFDNEEVRLMIACLALIFGYHGDGRGQVGGSLIDLARYVDDCIIDLGRRCGGPHPLARLLQEFVGQIKALREGEALDMRPADYFYRLLALDPFEGFMKNENRARNLAILSQLLNTFQNYYHYTVVTFRNREYIRFHLFASFFRLLFEGGINEYEDPDLPFPKGHVQIMTIHQSKGLEFPVVVVGSLDKQISSAKQVDRDLQSHY
;
A
#
# COMPACT_ATOMS: atom_id res chain seq x y z
N GLY A 1 32.43 -31.22 1.47
CA GLY A 1 32.09 -30.02 0.69
C GLY A 1 30.62 -30.01 0.33
N CYS A 2 30.00 -28.84 0.32
CA CYS A 2 28.60 -28.73 -0.14
C CYS A 2 28.51 -28.97 -1.65
N ARG A 3 27.47 -29.69 -2.07
CA ARG A 3 27.16 -29.89 -3.50
C ARG A 3 26.39 -28.66 -4.00
N SER A 4 26.90 -28.05 -5.05
CA SER A 4 26.19 -26.92 -5.70
C SER A 4 25.16 -27.47 -6.69
N ILE A 5 23.93 -26.96 -6.65
CA ILE A 5 22.85 -27.30 -7.59
C ILE A 5 22.43 -26.00 -8.27
N HIS A 6 22.42 -26.00 -9.60
CA HIS A 6 21.99 -24.87 -10.40
C HIS A 6 20.57 -25.11 -10.92
N LEU A 7 19.65 -24.15 -10.61
CA LEU A 7 18.30 -24.14 -11.16
C LEU A 7 18.34 -23.27 -12.43
N THR A 8 18.31 -23.89 -13.59
CA THR A 8 18.48 -23.21 -14.88
C THR A 8 17.20 -23.16 -15.71
N THR A 9 16.20 -24.01 -15.40
CA THR A 9 14.97 -24.08 -16.17
C THR A 9 13.90 -23.14 -15.59
N ASN A 10 13.33 -22.31 -16.46
CA ASN A 10 12.17 -21.48 -16.15
C ASN A 10 10.89 -22.18 -16.63
N TYR A 11 10.07 -22.63 -15.71
CA TYR A 11 8.83 -23.38 -15.97
C TYR A 11 7.59 -22.47 -16.16
N ARG A 12 7.74 -21.16 -16.02
CA ARG A 12 6.61 -20.22 -15.96
C ARG A 12 6.41 -19.41 -17.23
N SER A 13 7.51 -18.88 -17.76
CA SER A 13 7.45 -17.81 -18.75
C SER A 13 7.63 -18.30 -20.16
N HIS A 14 6.97 -17.63 -21.11
CA HIS A 14 7.14 -17.88 -22.53
C HIS A 14 8.64 -17.79 -22.93
N ARG A 15 9.10 -18.68 -23.84
CA ARG A 15 10.52 -18.78 -24.26
C ARG A 15 11.14 -17.44 -24.68
N ARG A 16 10.39 -16.56 -25.36
CA ARG A 16 10.88 -15.24 -25.78
C ARG A 16 11.10 -14.30 -24.61
N ILE A 17 10.30 -14.41 -23.55
CA ILE A 17 10.48 -13.62 -22.31
C ILE A 17 11.75 -14.09 -21.61
N VAL A 18 11.96 -15.41 -21.49
CA VAL A 18 13.16 -16.00 -20.90
C VAL A 18 14.41 -15.55 -21.66
N SER A 19 14.38 -15.64 -23.00
CA SER A 19 15.51 -15.24 -23.85
C SER A 19 15.82 -13.74 -23.75
N ALA A 20 14.80 -12.87 -23.77
CA ALA A 20 14.98 -11.43 -23.65
C ALA A 20 15.57 -11.04 -22.29
N TYR A 21 15.11 -11.67 -21.22
CA TYR A 21 15.63 -11.46 -19.88
C TYR A 21 17.08 -11.94 -19.74
N ASP A 22 17.40 -13.14 -20.24
CA ASP A 22 18.76 -13.71 -20.18
C ASP A 22 19.74 -12.86 -21.00
N GLN A 23 19.32 -12.40 -22.19
CA GLN A 23 20.10 -11.49 -23.01
C GLN A 23 20.35 -10.16 -22.30
N TRP A 24 19.31 -9.55 -21.69
CA TRP A 24 19.46 -8.32 -20.94
C TRP A 24 20.40 -8.49 -19.74
N MET A 25 20.24 -9.57 -18.99
CA MET A 25 21.09 -9.89 -17.83
C MET A 25 22.54 -10.13 -18.25
N SER A 26 22.77 -10.68 -19.42
CA SER A 26 24.12 -10.96 -19.94
C SER A 26 24.80 -9.72 -20.51
N SER A 27 24.02 -8.71 -20.96
CA SER A 27 24.56 -7.44 -21.47
C SER A 27 25.02 -6.49 -20.36
N ALA A 28 24.59 -6.68 -19.12
CA ALA A 28 24.94 -5.83 -18.00
C ALA A 28 26.30 -6.22 -17.39
N THR A 29 27.08 -5.23 -16.96
CA THR A 29 28.33 -5.47 -16.23
C THR A 29 28.03 -5.73 -14.76
N TRP A 30 28.32 -6.96 -14.32
CA TRP A 30 28.08 -7.39 -12.93
C TRP A 30 29.36 -7.43 -12.09
N THR A 31 30.18 -6.40 -12.24
CA THR A 31 31.46 -6.29 -11.56
C THR A 31 31.55 -4.92 -10.86
N ALA A 32 31.88 -4.91 -9.58
CA ALA A 32 32.17 -3.71 -8.83
C ALA A 32 33.55 -3.89 -8.15
N ASN A 33 34.42 -2.89 -8.24
CA ASN A 33 35.76 -2.91 -7.65
C ASN A 33 36.58 -4.17 -8.01
N GLY A 34 36.47 -4.64 -9.25
CA GLY A 34 37.15 -5.84 -9.75
C GLY A 34 36.55 -7.18 -9.26
N THR A 35 35.52 -7.13 -8.45
CA THR A 35 34.83 -8.35 -7.96
C THR A 35 33.54 -8.58 -8.72
N LYS A 36 33.39 -9.78 -9.25
CA LYS A 36 32.15 -10.22 -9.91
C LYS A 36 31.17 -10.67 -8.83
N PHE A 37 29.97 -10.06 -8.79
CA PHE A 37 28.94 -10.31 -7.78
C PHE A 37 27.74 -11.08 -8.31
N ARG A 38 27.75 -11.49 -9.57
CA ARG A 38 26.75 -12.38 -10.17
C ARG A 38 27.41 -13.68 -10.62
N PHE A 39 26.72 -14.78 -10.31
CA PHE A 39 27.09 -16.08 -10.88
C PHE A 39 26.70 -16.15 -12.35
N ASP A 40 27.60 -16.71 -13.18
CA ASP A 40 27.28 -17.02 -14.55
C ASP A 40 26.30 -18.20 -14.57
N LYS A 41 25.10 -17.93 -15.03
CA LYS A 41 24.12 -18.95 -15.33
C LYS A 41 23.25 -18.50 -16.48
N THR A 42 22.90 -19.40 -17.35
CA THR A 42 21.91 -19.24 -18.40
C THR A 42 20.58 -19.77 -17.87
N ILE A 43 19.52 -19.04 -18.08
CA ILE A 43 18.15 -19.49 -17.77
C ILE A 43 17.53 -19.94 -19.07
N GLU A 44 17.06 -21.19 -19.09
CA GLU A 44 16.45 -21.82 -20.27
C GLU A 44 14.93 -21.96 -20.07
N PRO A 45 14.11 -21.84 -21.13
CA PRO A 45 12.70 -22.16 -21.07
C PRO A 45 12.47 -23.65 -20.85
N ASP A 46 11.31 -24.03 -20.32
CA ASP A 46 10.94 -25.44 -20.21
C ASP A 46 10.87 -26.08 -21.60
N PRO A 47 11.68 -27.10 -21.88
CA PRO A 47 11.70 -27.76 -23.17
C PRO A 47 10.43 -28.56 -23.47
N ASN A 48 9.61 -28.87 -22.45
CA ASN A 48 8.40 -29.66 -22.59
C ASN A 48 7.16 -28.79 -22.89
N VAL A 49 7.29 -27.45 -22.87
CA VAL A 49 6.19 -26.52 -23.14
C VAL A 49 6.33 -25.93 -24.54
N GLU A 50 5.35 -26.23 -25.40
CA GLU A 50 5.21 -25.52 -26.67
C GLU A 50 4.66 -24.11 -26.46
N HIS A 51 5.41 -23.14 -26.90
CA HIS A 51 4.98 -21.74 -26.86
C HIS A 51 4.58 -21.29 -28.27
N PRO A 52 3.39 -20.68 -28.44
CA PRO A 52 2.98 -20.09 -29.70
C PRO A 52 3.99 -19.06 -30.20
N ASP A 53 4.16 -18.95 -31.50
CA ASP A 53 5.11 -18.00 -32.09
C ASP A 53 4.47 -16.63 -32.27
N TYR A 54 4.51 -15.81 -31.23
CA TYR A 54 4.06 -14.41 -31.24
C TYR A 54 5.08 -13.50 -30.55
N PRO A 55 5.08 -12.18 -30.84
CA PRO A 55 5.94 -11.23 -30.14
C PRO A 55 5.50 -11.11 -28.68
N SER A 56 6.31 -11.70 -27.77
CA SER A 56 5.98 -11.77 -26.33
C SER A 56 6.67 -10.69 -25.53
N VAL A 57 7.62 -9.97 -26.12
CA VAL A 57 8.33 -8.84 -25.51
C VAL A 57 8.36 -7.69 -26.51
N PHE A 58 7.84 -6.54 -26.11
CA PHE A 58 7.85 -5.33 -26.93
C PHE A 58 7.83 -4.09 -26.02
N SER A 59 8.13 -2.94 -26.59
CA SER A 59 8.08 -1.66 -25.88
C SER A 59 6.89 -0.82 -26.31
N ILE A 60 6.28 -0.14 -25.33
CA ILE A 60 5.31 0.93 -25.55
C ILE A 60 6.08 2.23 -25.28
N TRP A 61 6.08 3.14 -26.25
CA TRP A 61 6.77 4.41 -26.13
C TRP A 61 5.80 5.57 -26.18
N GLY A 62 6.02 6.61 -25.35
CA GLY A 62 5.20 7.81 -25.29
C GLY A 62 6.01 9.08 -25.04
N GLN A 63 5.48 10.23 -25.46
CA GLN A 63 6.04 11.55 -25.15
C GLN A 63 5.60 12.00 -23.74
N GLY A 64 6.22 11.41 -22.70
CA GLY A 64 5.89 11.67 -21.30
C GLY A 64 4.76 10.79 -20.77
N SER A 65 4.52 10.90 -19.47
CA SER A 65 3.66 9.98 -18.70
C SER A 65 2.19 9.92 -19.17
N ARG A 66 1.66 11.01 -19.72
CA ARG A 66 0.27 11.03 -20.22
C ARG A 66 0.12 10.26 -21.52
N ASP A 67 1.04 10.47 -22.48
CA ASP A 67 1.01 9.75 -23.78
C ASP A 67 1.35 8.28 -23.57
N GLU A 68 2.28 7.95 -22.67
CA GLU A 68 2.54 6.56 -22.23
C GLU A 68 1.26 5.90 -21.69
N ALA A 69 0.53 6.60 -20.83
CA ALA A 69 -0.70 6.10 -20.23
C ALA A 69 -1.82 5.90 -21.26
N GLU A 70 -1.98 6.82 -22.22
CA GLU A 70 -2.96 6.66 -23.33
C GLU A 70 -2.63 5.44 -24.18
N ARG A 71 -1.38 5.27 -24.56
CA ARG A 71 -0.91 4.12 -25.35
C ARG A 71 -1.07 2.81 -24.60
N PHE A 72 -0.83 2.82 -23.30
CA PHE A 72 -1.11 1.67 -22.45
C PHE A 72 -2.60 1.33 -22.45
N ALA A 73 -3.48 2.31 -22.28
CA ALA A 73 -4.92 2.08 -22.29
C ALA A 73 -5.42 1.61 -23.65
N ASP A 74 -4.86 2.16 -24.76
CA ASP A 74 -5.12 1.66 -26.14
C ASP A 74 -4.70 0.20 -26.28
N PHE A 75 -3.53 -0.15 -25.78
CA PHE A 75 -3.03 -1.51 -25.80
C PHE A 75 -3.94 -2.48 -25.03
N VAL A 76 -4.34 -2.12 -23.80
CA VAL A 76 -5.26 -2.95 -23.00
C VAL A 76 -6.60 -3.15 -23.72
N GLN A 77 -7.15 -2.07 -24.32
CA GLN A 77 -8.37 -2.15 -25.12
C GLN A 77 -8.21 -3.06 -26.34
N PHE A 78 -7.08 -2.93 -27.05
CA PHE A 78 -6.73 -3.79 -28.19
C PHE A 78 -6.67 -5.27 -27.80
N LEU A 79 -6.01 -5.61 -26.69
CA LEU A 79 -5.93 -6.99 -26.20
C LEU A 79 -7.32 -7.58 -25.96
N LYS A 80 -8.22 -6.80 -25.35
CA LYS A 80 -9.60 -7.23 -25.08
C LYS A 80 -10.41 -7.41 -26.38
N GLN A 81 -10.30 -6.46 -27.30
CA GLN A 81 -11.01 -6.52 -28.59
C GLN A 81 -10.55 -7.68 -29.48
N ARG A 82 -9.30 -8.07 -29.37
CA ARG A 82 -8.72 -9.21 -30.10
C ARG A 82 -8.88 -10.55 -29.39
N ASN A 83 -9.57 -10.57 -28.25
CA ASN A 83 -9.73 -11.77 -27.41
C ASN A 83 -8.39 -12.40 -26.99
N VAL A 84 -7.33 -11.58 -26.86
CA VAL A 84 -6.03 -12.02 -26.30
C VAL A 84 -6.14 -12.19 -24.80
N ILE A 85 -6.96 -11.38 -24.16
CA ILE A 85 -7.34 -11.50 -22.74
C ILE A 85 -8.85 -11.71 -22.63
N GLU A 86 -9.25 -12.57 -21.70
CA GLU A 86 -10.66 -12.82 -21.39
C GLU A 86 -11.21 -11.83 -20.37
N ASP A 87 -10.35 -11.33 -19.48
CA ASP A 87 -10.71 -10.39 -18.42
C ASP A 87 -9.57 -9.37 -18.19
N TYR A 88 -9.92 -8.15 -17.81
CA TYR A 88 -8.95 -7.10 -17.55
C TYR A 88 -8.03 -7.43 -16.36
N SER A 89 -8.44 -8.30 -15.43
CA SER A 89 -7.60 -8.77 -14.32
C SER A 89 -6.38 -9.58 -14.77
N GLN A 90 -6.35 -10.01 -16.05
CA GLN A 90 -5.20 -10.67 -16.64
C GLN A 90 -4.05 -9.73 -17.03
N VAL A 91 -4.27 -8.41 -16.90
CA VAL A 91 -3.26 -7.37 -17.19
C VAL A 91 -2.76 -6.73 -15.91
N ALA A 92 -1.46 -6.74 -15.70
CA ALA A 92 -0.80 -6.00 -14.63
C ALA A 92 0.10 -4.89 -15.17
N LEU A 93 -0.08 -3.68 -14.64
CA LEU A 93 0.85 -2.55 -14.80
C LEU A 93 1.71 -2.45 -13.54
N LEU A 94 2.99 -2.67 -13.69
CA LEU A 94 3.97 -2.59 -12.61
C LEU A 94 4.69 -1.25 -12.67
N LEU A 95 4.64 -0.51 -11.56
CA LEU A 95 5.29 0.78 -11.41
C LEU A 95 6.32 0.74 -10.29
N HIS A 96 7.28 1.64 -10.29
CA HIS A 96 8.17 1.83 -9.15
C HIS A 96 7.41 2.37 -7.93
N SER A 97 6.41 3.22 -8.16
CA SER A 97 5.55 3.81 -7.13
C SER A 97 4.12 3.95 -7.66
N VAL A 98 3.13 3.66 -6.81
CA VAL A 98 1.70 3.82 -7.12
C VAL A 98 1.10 5.10 -6.54
N ARG A 99 1.94 6.06 -6.16
CA ARG A 99 1.46 7.40 -5.77
C ARG A 99 0.66 8.03 -6.91
N VAL A 100 -0.23 8.98 -6.56
CA VAL A 100 -1.15 9.62 -7.51
C VAL A 100 -0.44 10.25 -8.71
N ASP A 101 0.73 10.84 -8.48
CA ASP A 101 1.58 11.43 -9.54
C ASP A 101 2.15 10.39 -10.53
N HIS A 102 2.24 9.13 -10.13
CA HIS A 102 2.72 8.02 -10.96
C HIS A 102 1.59 7.19 -11.56
N SER A 103 0.63 6.73 -10.74
CA SER A 103 -0.47 5.87 -11.18
C SER A 103 -1.65 6.64 -11.76
N GLY A 104 -1.86 7.91 -11.35
CA GLY A 104 -2.99 8.73 -11.77
C GLY A 104 -3.17 8.82 -13.28
N PRO A 105 -2.15 9.18 -14.06
CA PRO A 105 -2.25 9.26 -15.53
C PRO A 105 -2.79 7.97 -16.16
N PHE A 106 -2.35 6.79 -15.68
CA PHE A 106 -2.78 5.49 -16.18
C PHE A 106 -4.24 5.18 -15.81
N ILE A 107 -4.63 5.47 -14.56
CA ILE A 107 -5.99 5.30 -14.09
C ILE A 107 -6.95 6.18 -14.91
N ASP A 108 -6.57 7.45 -15.12
CA ASP A 108 -7.37 8.40 -15.88
C ASP A 108 -7.53 7.97 -17.35
N ALA A 109 -6.45 7.47 -17.97
CA ALA A 109 -6.48 6.97 -19.35
C ALA A 109 -7.39 5.74 -19.50
N LEU A 110 -7.28 4.77 -18.58
CA LEU A 110 -8.15 3.59 -18.55
C LEU A 110 -9.62 4.00 -18.34
N THR A 111 -9.88 4.90 -17.38
CA THR A 111 -11.24 5.39 -17.07
C THR A 111 -11.89 6.07 -18.27
N ARG A 112 -11.14 6.89 -19.04
CA ARG A 112 -11.66 7.50 -20.29
C ARG A 112 -12.07 6.48 -21.33
N LYS A 113 -11.51 5.28 -21.30
CA LYS A 113 -11.88 4.16 -22.18
C LYS A 113 -12.93 3.22 -21.57
N GLY A 114 -13.48 3.56 -20.41
CA GLY A 114 -14.45 2.73 -19.70
C GLY A 114 -13.83 1.44 -19.11
N ILE A 115 -12.51 1.42 -18.90
CA ILE A 115 -11.79 0.30 -18.33
C ILE A 115 -11.53 0.59 -16.86
N SER A 116 -12.01 -0.29 -15.99
CA SER A 116 -11.77 -0.17 -14.55
C SER A 116 -10.33 -0.56 -14.20
N ALA A 117 -9.72 0.17 -13.29
CA ALA A 117 -8.41 -0.13 -12.74
C ALA A 117 -8.50 -0.40 -11.24
N PHE A 118 -7.78 -1.41 -10.79
CA PHE A 118 -7.55 -1.67 -9.38
C PHE A 118 -6.11 -1.29 -9.03
N CYS A 119 -5.98 -0.24 -8.24
CA CYS A 119 -4.70 0.25 -7.76
C CYS A 119 -4.77 0.36 -6.25
N PRO A 120 -4.35 -0.65 -5.50
CA PRO A 120 -4.26 -0.58 -4.05
C PRO A 120 -3.19 0.46 -3.69
N ARG A 121 -3.63 1.71 -3.60
CA ARG A 121 -2.75 2.81 -3.20
C ARG A 121 -2.41 2.65 -1.74
N ALA A 122 -1.18 3.01 -1.39
CA ALA A 122 -0.74 3.07 0.01
C ALA A 122 -1.72 3.82 0.93
N ARG A 123 -2.48 4.77 0.37
CA ARG A 123 -3.42 5.63 1.10
C ARG A 123 -4.89 5.37 0.79
N ALA A 124 -5.25 4.47 -0.15
CA ALA A 124 -6.65 4.26 -0.52
C ALA A 124 -7.50 3.81 0.68
N TYR A 125 -6.94 2.95 1.52
CA TYR A 125 -7.57 2.52 2.76
C TYR A 125 -7.89 3.71 3.68
N PHE A 126 -6.97 4.67 3.80
CA PHE A 126 -7.13 5.86 4.64
C PHE A 126 -8.06 6.91 4.04
N ASP A 127 -8.47 6.78 2.77
CA ASP A 127 -9.45 7.67 2.12
C ASP A 127 -10.90 7.25 2.40
N ASN A 128 -11.13 6.03 2.90
CA ASN A 128 -12.47 5.55 3.24
C ASN A 128 -13.07 6.36 4.41
N GLU A 129 -14.33 6.79 4.26
CA GLU A 129 -15.00 7.65 5.24
C GLU A 129 -15.01 7.07 6.66
N GLU A 130 -15.36 5.78 6.79
CA GLU A 130 -15.39 5.07 8.08
C GLU A 130 -14.03 5.01 8.76
N VAL A 131 -12.96 4.85 7.99
CA VAL A 131 -11.57 4.84 8.49
C VAL A 131 -11.16 6.24 8.92
N ARG A 132 -11.43 7.26 8.09
CA ARG A 132 -11.14 8.67 8.39
C ARG A 132 -11.80 9.12 9.68
N LEU A 133 -13.11 8.85 9.83
CA LEU A 133 -13.84 9.22 11.04
C LEU A 133 -13.34 8.50 12.29
N MET A 134 -12.99 7.20 12.17
CA MET A 134 -12.44 6.45 13.30
C MET A 134 -11.05 6.95 13.70
N ILE A 135 -10.17 7.24 12.73
CA ILE A 135 -8.85 7.84 13.01
C ILE A 135 -9.00 9.19 13.68
N ALA A 136 -9.97 10.03 13.26
CA ALA A 136 -10.28 11.29 13.91
C ALA A 136 -10.69 11.09 15.38
N CYS A 137 -11.56 10.11 15.65
CA CYS A 137 -11.97 9.77 17.01
C CYS A 137 -10.77 9.36 17.88
N LEU A 138 -9.92 8.47 17.39
CA LEU A 138 -8.72 8.03 18.10
C LEU A 138 -7.72 9.18 18.31
N ALA A 139 -7.58 10.07 17.31
CA ALA A 139 -6.71 11.24 17.42
C ALA A 139 -7.19 12.21 18.50
N LEU A 140 -8.50 12.43 18.61
CA LEU A 140 -9.09 13.24 19.67
C LEU A 140 -8.90 12.59 21.06
N ILE A 141 -9.21 11.28 21.18
CA ILE A 141 -9.11 10.54 22.44
C ILE A 141 -7.67 10.56 22.98
N PHE A 142 -6.69 10.27 22.14
CA PHE A 142 -5.28 10.22 22.55
C PHE A 142 -4.54 11.56 22.42
N GLY A 143 -5.23 12.63 21.97
CA GLY A 143 -4.68 13.97 21.93
C GLY A 143 -3.68 14.22 20.80
N TYR A 144 -3.75 13.48 19.67
CA TYR A 144 -2.90 13.70 18.51
C TYR A 144 -3.49 14.78 17.58
N HIS A 145 -3.64 16.00 18.09
CA HIS A 145 -4.14 17.17 17.35
C HIS A 145 -3.55 18.46 17.93
N GLY A 146 -3.48 19.50 17.13
CA GLY A 146 -2.95 20.81 17.56
C GLY A 146 -1.56 20.66 18.23
N ASP A 147 -1.36 21.39 19.32
CA ASP A 147 -0.09 21.38 20.09
C ASP A 147 0.24 20.02 20.72
N GLY A 148 -0.75 19.14 20.88
CA GLY A 148 -0.57 17.79 21.42
C GLY A 148 0.34 16.89 20.58
N ARG A 149 0.61 17.23 19.32
CA ARG A 149 1.49 16.44 18.43
C ARG A 149 2.98 16.62 18.72
N GLY A 150 3.36 17.72 19.37
CA GLY A 150 4.75 18.15 19.48
C GLY A 150 5.29 18.67 18.15
N GLN A 151 6.62 18.67 17.99
CA GLN A 151 7.24 19.09 16.74
C GLN A 151 7.01 18.03 15.64
N VAL A 152 6.37 18.48 14.55
CA VAL A 152 6.08 17.66 13.38
C VAL A 152 7.04 18.06 12.26
N GLY A 153 7.86 17.10 11.79
CA GLY A 153 8.81 17.32 10.69
C GLY A 153 8.86 16.14 9.72
N GLY A 154 9.38 16.38 8.51
CA GLY A 154 9.54 15.32 7.51
C GLY A 154 8.21 14.66 7.12
N SER A 155 8.20 13.33 7.10
CA SER A 155 7.04 12.52 6.72
C SER A 155 5.83 12.62 7.64
N LEU A 156 6.00 13.11 8.87
CA LEU A 156 4.90 13.32 9.81
C LEU A 156 3.99 14.49 9.42
N ILE A 157 4.44 15.42 8.58
CA ILE A 157 3.64 16.57 8.12
C ILE A 157 2.41 16.10 7.35
N ASP A 158 2.57 15.14 6.46
CA ASP A 158 1.47 14.61 5.65
C ASP A 158 0.45 13.87 6.51
N LEU A 159 0.90 13.06 7.46
CA LEU A 159 0.01 12.39 8.40
C LEU A 159 -0.72 13.39 9.30
N ALA A 160 -0.03 14.41 9.78
CA ALA A 160 -0.64 15.44 10.62
C ALA A 160 -1.76 16.19 9.88
N ARG A 161 -1.50 16.60 8.63
CA ARG A 161 -2.52 17.23 7.77
C ARG A 161 -3.70 16.30 7.53
N TYR A 162 -3.43 15.04 7.18
CA TYR A 162 -4.47 14.03 7.00
C TYR A 162 -5.35 13.88 8.24
N VAL A 163 -4.76 13.80 9.45
CA VAL A 163 -5.52 13.69 10.70
C VAL A 163 -6.35 14.96 10.96
N ASP A 164 -5.84 16.15 10.65
CA ASP A 164 -6.61 17.40 10.77
C ASP A 164 -7.83 17.40 9.84
N ASP A 165 -7.65 16.97 8.58
CA ASP A 165 -8.74 16.84 7.63
C ASP A 165 -9.78 15.82 8.12
N CYS A 166 -9.35 14.69 8.71
CA CYS A 166 -10.26 13.71 9.32
C CYS A 166 -11.06 14.31 10.49
N ILE A 167 -10.44 15.12 11.34
CA ILE A 167 -11.12 15.78 12.46
C ILE A 167 -12.15 16.81 11.94
N ILE A 168 -11.84 17.53 10.88
CA ILE A 168 -12.78 18.45 10.22
C ILE A 168 -13.98 17.65 9.68
N ASP A 169 -13.76 16.53 9.02
CA ASP A 169 -14.83 15.69 8.49
C ASP A 169 -15.72 15.12 9.61
N LEU A 170 -15.11 14.68 10.73
CA LEU A 170 -15.83 14.24 11.91
C LEU A 170 -16.69 15.36 12.49
N GLY A 171 -16.15 16.58 12.58
CA GLY A 171 -16.88 17.77 13.04
C GLY A 171 -18.09 18.11 12.17
N ARG A 172 -17.96 17.97 10.85
CA ARG A 172 -19.06 18.15 9.89
C ARG A 172 -20.14 17.10 10.03
N ARG A 173 -19.74 15.84 10.25
CA ARG A 173 -20.64 14.68 10.30
C ARG A 173 -21.35 14.53 11.66
N CYS A 174 -20.63 14.77 12.76
CA CYS A 174 -21.05 14.43 14.12
C CYS A 174 -20.92 15.61 15.10
N GLY A 175 -20.86 16.82 14.61
CA GLY A 175 -20.77 18.01 15.47
C GLY A 175 -22.05 18.32 16.23
N GLY A 176 -21.95 19.10 17.32
CA GLY A 176 -23.09 19.50 18.15
C GLY A 176 -23.55 18.41 19.12
N PRO A 177 -24.87 18.26 19.34
CA PRO A 177 -25.43 17.36 20.39
C PRO A 177 -25.43 15.87 19.99
N HIS A 178 -24.50 15.45 19.17
CA HIS A 178 -24.39 14.07 18.68
C HIS A 178 -23.94 13.10 19.78
N PRO A 179 -24.53 11.86 19.90
CA PRO A 179 -24.13 10.90 20.92
C PRO A 179 -22.63 10.55 20.87
N LEU A 180 -22.06 10.41 19.67
CA LEU A 180 -20.63 10.14 19.48
C LEU A 180 -19.77 11.28 20.04
N ALA A 181 -20.16 12.55 19.84
CA ALA A 181 -19.41 13.71 20.37
C ALA A 181 -19.39 13.70 21.90
N ARG A 182 -20.50 13.34 22.55
CA ARG A 182 -20.56 13.20 24.03
C ARG A 182 -19.64 12.09 24.53
N LEU A 183 -19.65 10.92 23.89
CA LEU A 183 -18.77 9.81 24.27
C LEU A 183 -17.29 10.19 24.07
N LEU A 184 -16.96 10.88 22.99
CA LEU A 184 -15.60 11.38 22.76
C LEU A 184 -15.16 12.35 23.86
N GLN A 185 -16.02 13.30 24.25
CA GLN A 185 -15.74 14.23 25.34
C GLN A 185 -15.51 13.50 26.68
N GLU A 186 -16.31 12.46 26.95
CA GLU A 186 -16.13 11.59 28.12
C GLU A 186 -14.76 10.91 28.10
N PHE A 187 -14.40 10.23 27.02
CA PHE A 187 -13.10 9.56 26.90
C PHE A 187 -11.90 10.52 27.03
N VAL A 188 -11.97 11.64 26.34
CA VAL A 188 -10.95 12.71 26.45
C VAL A 188 -10.85 13.21 27.89
N GLY A 189 -11.98 13.44 28.55
CA GLY A 189 -12.06 13.86 29.95
C GLY A 189 -11.42 12.83 30.90
N GLN A 190 -11.73 11.56 30.73
CA GLN A 190 -11.18 10.45 31.55
C GLN A 190 -9.65 10.38 31.40
N ILE A 191 -9.11 10.43 30.17
CA ILE A 191 -7.66 10.37 29.93
C ILE A 191 -6.96 11.62 30.48
N LYS A 192 -7.54 12.82 30.32
CA LYS A 192 -6.99 14.06 30.84
C LYS A 192 -7.00 14.11 32.36
N ALA A 193 -8.01 13.54 33.01
CA ALA A 193 -8.17 13.54 34.46
C ALA A 193 -7.23 12.59 35.20
N LEU A 194 -6.58 11.63 34.48
CA LEU A 194 -5.63 10.69 35.08
C LEU A 194 -4.52 11.42 35.84
N ARG A 195 -4.28 10.98 37.07
CA ARG A 195 -3.18 11.44 37.93
C ARG A 195 -2.09 10.37 38.02
N GLU A 196 -0.93 10.75 38.58
CA GLU A 196 0.15 9.80 38.79
C GLU A 196 -0.31 8.60 39.66
N GLY A 197 -0.01 7.38 39.18
CA GLY A 197 -0.43 6.14 39.80
C GLY A 197 -1.81 5.62 39.36
N GLU A 198 -2.61 6.42 38.64
CA GLU A 198 -3.92 6.00 38.16
C GLU A 198 -3.85 5.34 36.79
N ALA A 199 -4.80 4.42 36.55
CA ALA A 199 -5.03 3.71 35.28
C ALA A 199 -6.52 3.66 34.97
N LEU A 200 -6.85 3.70 33.68
CA LEU A 200 -8.17 3.32 33.17
C LEU A 200 -8.11 1.85 32.77
N ASP A 201 -9.10 1.08 33.22
CA ASP A 201 -9.24 -0.34 32.83
C ASP A 201 -9.78 -0.43 31.39
N MET A 202 -9.02 0.14 30.47
CA MET A 202 -9.31 0.17 29.03
C MET A 202 -8.02 0.08 28.23
N ARG A 203 -8.01 -0.79 27.26
CA ARG A 203 -6.93 -0.89 26.24
C ARG A 203 -7.19 0.10 25.11
N PRO A 204 -6.19 0.46 24.32
CA PRO A 204 -6.39 1.33 23.12
C PRO A 204 -7.48 0.82 22.17
N ALA A 205 -7.60 -0.49 21.94
CA ALA A 205 -8.63 -1.06 21.08
C ALA A 205 -10.06 -1.02 21.71
N ASP A 206 -10.19 -0.95 23.03
CA ASP A 206 -11.52 -0.92 23.68
C ASP A 206 -12.27 0.39 23.34
N TYR A 207 -11.55 1.49 23.14
CA TYR A 207 -12.16 2.74 22.67
C TYR A 207 -12.77 2.56 21.28
N PHE A 208 -12.06 1.90 20.37
CA PHE A 208 -12.57 1.58 19.04
C PHE A 208 -13.89 0.79 19.10
N TYR A 209 -13.95 -0.28 19.90
CA TYR A 209 -15.15 -1.10 19.99
C TYR A 209 -16.35 -0.36 20.59
N ARG A 210 -16.14 0.52 21.56
CA ARG A 210 -17.20 1.35 22.12
C ARG A 210 -17.75 2.36 21.10
N LEU A 211 -16.90 2.89 20.23
CA LEU A 211 -17.30 3.81 19.16
C LEU A 211 -18.17 3.12 18.10
N LEU A 212 -17.92 1.83 17.81
CA LEU A 212 -18.69 1.06 16.82
C LEU A 212 -20.18 0.97 17.15
N ALA A 213 -20.56 1.10 18.41
CA ALA A 213 -21.94 1.01 18.87
C ALA A 213 -22.78 2.27 18.58
N LEU A 214 -22.18 3.33 18.06
CA LEU A 214 -22.82 4.62 17.81
C LEU A 214 -22.81 4.99 16.34
N ASP A 215 -23.86 5.72 15.89
CA ASP A 215 -23.85 6.36 14.57
C ASP A 215 -22.66 7.34 14.45
N PRO A 216 -21.95 7.42 13.32
CA PRO A 216 -22.23 6.74 12.04
C PRO A 216 -21.70 5.31 11.91
N PHE A 217 -20.88 4.83 12.85
CA PHE A 217 -20.20 3.53 12.76
C PHE A 217 -21.17 2.36 12.77
N GLU A 218 -22.22 2.40 13.61
CA GLU A 218 -23.28 1.38 13.59
C GLU A 218 -23.92 1.26 12.20
N GLY A 219 -24.14 2.41 11.55
CA GLY A 219 -24.63 2.46 10.17
C GLY A 219 -23.64 1.85 9.17
N PHE A 220 -22.36 2.12 9.33
CA PHE A 220 -21.31 1.57 8.46
C PHE A 220 -21.17 0.06 8.58
N MET A 221 -21.38 -0.51 9.78
CA MET A 221 -21.35 -1.96 9.99
C MET A 221 -22.44 -2.72 9.21
N LYS A 222 -23.48 -2.04 8.72
CA LYS A 222 -24.54 -2.64 7.89
C LYS A 222 -24.12 -2.79 6.42
N ASN A 223 -23.01 -2.18 6.02
CA ASN A 223 -22.41 -2.29 4.67
C ASN A 223 -21.16 -3.16 4.74
N GLU A 224 -21.13 -4.23 3.96
CA GLU A 224 -20.07 -5.25 4.00
C GLU A 224 -18.67 -4.68 3.77
N ASN A 225 -18.49 -3.80 2.77
CA ASN A 225 -17.19 -3.20 2.46
C ASN A 225 -16.71 -2.28 3.59
N ARG A 226 -17.61 -1.45 4.14
CA ARG A 226 -17.28 -0.56 5.25
C ARG A 226 -17.00 -1.34 6.54
N ALA A 227 -17.77 -2.39 6.82
CA ALA A 227 -17.53 -3.29 7.94
C ALA A 227 -16.18 -4.00 7.82
N ARG A 228 -15.79 -4.42 6.60
CA ARG A 228 -14.46 -4.99 6.32
C ARG A 228 -13.36 -3.98 6.64
N ASN A 229 -13.47 -2.73 6.20
CA ASN A 229 -12.48 -1.70 6.49
C ASN A 229 -12.33 -1.44 7.99
N LEU A 230 -13.43 -1.40 8.73
CA LEU A 230 -13.39 -1.28 10.20
C LEU A 230 -12.79 -2.53 10.87
N ALA A 231 -13.03 -3.73 10.32
CA ALA A 231 -12.41 -4.96 10.83
C ALA A 231 -10.89 -4.96 10.62
N ILE A 232 -10.39 -4.50 9.47
CA ILE A 232 -8.96 -4.30 9.22
C ILE A 232 -8.37 -3.34 10.26
N LEU A 233 -9.02 -2.20 10.51
CA LEU A 233 -8.55 -1.23 11.51
C LEU A 233 -8.52 -1.83 12.92
N SER A 234 -9.51 -2.66 13.27
CA SER A 234 -9.54 -3.41 14.52
C SER A 234 -8.32 -4.34 14.66
N GLN A 235 -8.00 -5.11 13.61
CA GLN A 235 -6.82 -5.99 13.59
C GLN A 235 -5.53 -5.20 13.75
N LEU A 236 -5.41 -4.06 13.08
CA LEU A 236 -4.26 -3.17 13.18
C LEU A 236 -4.10 -2.62 14.60
N LEU A 237 -5.19 -2.20 15.26
CA LEU A 237 -5.15 -1.73 16.65
C LEU A 237 -4.78 -2.84 17.63
N ASN A 238 -5.26 -4.07 17.40
CA ASN A 238 -4.85 -5.23 18.19
C ASN A 238 -3.38 -5.57 17.98
N THR A 239 -2.88 -5.50 16.75
CA THR A 239 -1.46 -5.66 16.45
C THR A 239 -0.62 -4.60 17.16
N PHE A 240 -1.04 -3.34 17.08
CA PHE A 240 -0.40 -2.23 17.78
C PHE A 240 -0.30 -2.47 19.29
N GLN A 241 -1.41 -2.74 19.96
CA GLN A 241 -1.41 -2.92 21.42
C GLN A 241 -0.60 -4.15 21.86
N ASN A 242 -0.60 -5.24 21.07
CA ASN A 242 0.20 -6.43 21.35
C ASN A 242 1.69 -6.17 21.16
N TYR A 243 2.08 -5.45 20.11
CA TYR A 243 3.46 -5.11 19.81
C TYR A 243 4.07 -4.20 20.89
N TYR A 244 3.34 -3.18 21.34
CA TYR A 244 3.80 -2.25 22.36
C TYR A 244 3.43 -2.67 23.80
N HIS A 245 2.75 -3.80 23.99
CA HIS A 245 2.29 -4.32 25.28
C HIS A 245 1.40 -3.36 26.07
N TYR A 246 0.53 -2.59 25.40
CA TYR A 246 -0.42 -1.69 26.03
C TYR A 246 -1.67 -2.46 26.49
N THR A 247 -1.73 -2.83 27.76
CA THR A 247 -2.87 -3.54 28.36
C THR A 247 -3.89 -2.60 29.00
N VAL A 248 -3.46 -1.41 29.44
CA VAL A 248 -4.29 -0.38 30.05
C VAL A 248 -3.74 1.02 29.69
N VAL A 249 -4.59 2.04 29.79
CA VAL A 249 -4.17 3.43 29.66
C VAL A 249 -3.88 4.00 31.06
N THR A 250 -2.67 4.50 31.28
CA THR A 250 -2.22 5.06 32.54
C THR A 250 -1.79 6.50 32.37
N PHE A 251 -1.64 7.23 33.48
CA PHE A 251 -1.02 8.57 33.47
C PHE A 251 0.35 8.56 32.79
N ARG A 252 1.17 7.54 33.06
CA ARG A 252 2.55 7.46 32.54
C ARG A 252 2.62 7.10 31.06
N ASN A 253 1.71 6.20 30.57
CA ASN A 253 1.84 5.69 29.21
C ASN A 253 0.99 6.43 28.17
N ARG A 254 0.04 7.29 28.55
CA ARG A 254 -0.87 7.99 27.62
C ARG A 254 -0.15 8.77 26.51
N GLU A 255 0.97 9.43 26.87
CA GLU A 255 1.80 10.17 25.92
C GLU A 255 2.54 9.23 24.96
N TYR A 256 3.06 8.10 25.47
CA TYR A 256 3.71 7.07 24.67
C TYR A 256 2.70 6.39 23.74
N ILE A 257 1.48 6.08 24.20
CA ILE A 257 0.41 5.53 23.36
C ILE A 257 0.14 6.49 22.20
N ARG A 258 -0.03 7.78 22.44
CA ARG A 258 -0.22 8.80 21.41
C ARG A 258 0.91 8.77 20.39
N PHE A 259 2.15 8.86 20.86
CA PHE A 259 3.33 8.88 19.98
C PHE A 259 3.46 7.58 19.18
N HIS A 260 3.40 6.44 19.83
CA HIS A 260 3.57 5.14 19.17
C HIS A 260 2.42 4.85 18.20
N LEU A 261 1.19 5.22 18.52
CA LEU A 261 0.05 4.98 17.64
C LEU A 261 0.12 5.82 16.37
N PHE A 262 0.39 7.12 16.51
CA PHE A 262 0.35 8.04 15.37
C PHE A 262 1.72 8.24 14.71
N ALA A 263 2.73 8.67 15.47
CA ALA A 263 4.03 9.02 14.90
C ALA A 263 4.89 7.82 14.51
N SER A 264 4.56 6.61 14.99
CA SER A 264 5.24 5.39 14.61
C SER A 264 4.33 4.48 13.78
N PHE A 265 3.27 3.92 14.37
CA PHE A 265 2.48 2.86 13.76
C PHE A 265 1.63 3.37 12.56
N PHE A 266 0.74 4.34 12.78
CA PHE A 266 -0.06 4.88 11.68
C PHE A 266 0.78 5.58 10.62
N ARG A 267 1.89 6.22 10.98
CA ARG A 267 2.81 6.77 10.00
C ARG A 267 3.33 5.71 9.04
N LEU A 268 3.82 4.60 9.55
CA LEU A 268 4.34 3.51 8.72
C LEU A 268 3.26 2.93 7.80
N LEU A 269 2.05 2.73 8.31
CA LEU A 269 0.91 2.25 7.52
C LEU A 269 0.47 3.27 6.46
N PHE A 270 0.45 4.55 6.81
CA PHE A 270 0.08 5.64 5.90
C PHE A 270 1.09 5.85 4.78
N GLU A 271 2.38 5.60 5.04
CA GLU A 271 3.46 5.66 4.04
C GLU A 271 3.57 4.36 3.24
N GLY A 272 3.50 3.22 3.91
CA GLY A 272 3.72 1.89 3.32
C GLY A 272 2.49 1.29 2.63
N GLY A 273 1.29 1.72 3.04
CA GLY A 273 0.01 1.22 2.57
C GLY A 273 -0.49 0.00 3.34
N ILE A 274 -1.79 -0.18 3.24
CA ILE A 274 -2.51 -1.35 3.75
C ILE A 274 -3.12 -2.04 2.53
N ASN A 275 -2.92 -3.35 2.43
CA ASN A 275 -3.58 -4.15 1.42
C ASN A 275 -5.03 -4.40 1.88
N GLU A 276 -6.00 -3.75 1.22
CA GLU A 276 -7.42 -3.87 1.53
C GLU A 276 -8.01 -5.21 1.04
N TYR A 277 -7.31 -5.88 0.12
CA TYR A 277 -7.74 -7.12 -0.49
C TYR A 277 -6.80 -8.27 -0.09
N GLU A 278 -7.07 -8.86 1.05
CA GLU A 278 -6.55 -10.17 1.43
C GLU A 278 -7.66 -11.22 1.34
N ASP A 279 -8.22 -11.42 0.16
CA ASP A 279 -8.92 -12.65 -0.14
C ASP A 279 -7.91 -13.61 -0.77
N PRO A 280 -7.43 -14.65 -0.06
CA PRO A 280 -6.47 -15.60 -0.60
C PRO A 280 -7.00 -16.36 -1.82
N ASP A 281 -8.31 -16.46 -1.99
CA ASP A 281 -8.93 -17.15 -3.12
C ASP A 281 -9.18 -16.23 -4.34
N LEU A 282 -9.33 -14.92 -4.11
CA LEU A 282 -9.53 -13.90 -5.15
C LEU A 282 -8.75 -12.62 -4.83
N PRO A 283 -7.42 -12.66 -4.94
CA PRO A 283 -6.56 -11.53 -4.53
C PRO A 283 -6.78 -10.25 -5.37
N PHE A 284 -7.49 -10.36 -6.51
CA PHE A 284 -7.73 -9.23 -7.41
C PHE A 284 -9.15 -9.22 -7.94
N PRO A 285 -9.83 -8.06 -7.96
CA PRO A 285 -11.16 -7.94 -8.51
C PRO A 285 -11.16 -8.24 -10.02
N LYS A 286 -12.07 -9.10 -10.47
CA LYS A 286 -12.32 -9.32 -11.89
C LYS A 286 -12.79 -8.03 -12.57
N GLY A 287 -12.54 -7.92 -13.87
CA GLY A 287 -12.93 -6.76 -14.65
C GLY A 287 -12.05 -5.53 -14.47
N HIS A 288 -10.98 -5.59 -13.68
CA HIS A 288 -10.10 -4.48 -13.40
C HIS A 288 -8.66 -4.75 -13.84
N VAL A 289 -8.03 -3.79 -14.51
CA VAL A 289 -6.57 -3.81 -14.75
C VAL A 289 -5.85 -3.63 -13.41
N GLN A 290 -4.87 -4.47 -13.15
CA GLN A 290 -4.11 -4.44 -11.90
C GLN A 290 -2.97 -3.44 -11.98
N ILE A 291 -2.94 -2.42 -11.12
CA ILE A 291 -1.85 -1.44 -11.04
C ILE A 291 -1.20 -1.56 -9.68
N MET A 292 0.07 -1.95 -9.64
CA MET A 292 0.80 -2.19 -8.40
C MET A 292 2.28 -1.86 -8.52
N THR A 293 2.98 -1.87 -7.40
CA THR A 293 4.45 -1.75 -7.45
C THR A 293 5.09 -3.08 -7.84
N ILE A 294 6.31 -3.01 -8.40
CA ILE A 294 7.13 -4.20 -8.70
C ILE A 294 7.31 -5.07 -7.44
N HIS A 295 7.39 -4.45 -6.24
CA HIS A 295 7.52 -5.21 -4.98
C HIS A 295 6.23 -5.95 -4.60
N GLN A 296 5.06 -5.33 -4.82
CA GLN A 296 3.77 -5.95 -4.54
C GLN A 296 3.46 -7.11 -5.48
N SER A 297 4.01 -7.09 -6.70
CA SER A 297 3.80 -8.17 -7.67
C SER A 297 4.62 -9.44 -7.38
N LYS A 298 5.52 -9.42 -6.38
CA LYS A 298 6.35 -10.57 -6.04
C LYS A 298 5.48 -11.77 -5.63
N GLY A 299 5.62 -12.88 -6.35
CA GLY A 299 4.84 -14.10 -6.11
C GLY A 299 3.54 -14.18 -6.89
N LEU A 300 3.14 -13.10 -7.59
CA LEU A 300 1.95 -13.07 -8.43
C LEU A 300 2.28 -13.44 -9.87
N GLU A 301 1.25 -13.87 -10.61
CA GLU A 301 1.35 -14.25 -12.01
C GLU A 301 0.24 -13.58 -12.82
N PHE A 302 0.63 -12.97 -13.94
CA PHE A 302 -0.31 -12.34 -14.86
C PHE A 302 0.02 -12.74 -16.30
N PRO A 303 -1.01 -13.05 -17.12
CA PRO A 303 -0.81 -13.33 -18.55
C PRO A 303 -0.13 -12.20 -19.31
N VAL A 304 -0.42 -10.94 -18.93
CA VAL A 304 0.18 -9.76 -19.54
C VAL A 304 0.74 -8.85 -18.44
N VAL A 305 2.04 -8.57 -18.53
CA VAL A 305 2.73 -7.67 -17.59
C VAL A 305 3.32 -6.50 -18.36
N VAL A 306 2.99 -5.29 -17.94
CA VAL A 306 3.58 -4.06 -18.44
C VAL A 306 4.37 -3.41 -17.32
N VAL A 307 5.62 -3.07 -17.57
CA VAL A 307 6.46 -2.31 -16.64
C VAL A 307 6.52 -0.88 -17.14
N GLY A 308 5.93 0.03 -16.39
CA GLY A 308 5.82 1.45 -16.77
C GLY A 308 6.87 2.34 -16.10
N SER A 309 6.98 3.57 -16.59
CA SER A 309 7.88 4.61 -16.06
C SER A 309 9.35 4.18 -16.04
N LEU A 310 9.82 3.55 -17.10
CA LEU A 310 11.21 3.09 -17.25
C LEU A 310 12.17 4.21 -17.69
N ASP A 311 11.66 5.37 -18.08
CA ASP A 311 12.41 6.55 -18.53
C ASP A 311 13.05 7.35 -17.38
N LYS A 312 12.70 7.04 -16.14
CA LYS A 312 13.25 7.75 -14.97
C LYS A 312 14.73 7.43 -14.82
N GLN A 313 15.55 8.47 -14.95
CA GLN A 313 16.94 8.40 -14.52
C GLN A 313 16.97 8.00 -13.03
N ILE A 314 17.79 7.00 -12.72
CA ILE A 314 18.08 6.62 -11.33
C ILE A 314 18.69 7.86 -10.68
N SER A 315 17.91 8.56 -9.86
CA SER A 315 18.45 9.64 -9.04
C SER A 315 19.58 9.08 -8.17
N SER A 316 20.63 9.85 -8.00
CA SER A 316 21.80 9.50 -7.20
C SER A 316 21.47 8.66 -5.97
N ALA A 317 22.23 7.59 -5.76
CA ALA A 317 22.05 6.65 -4.65
C ALA A 317 21.61 7.35 -3.36
N LYS A 318 20.57 6.84 -2.71
CA LYS A 318 20.12 7.35 -1.40
C LYS A 318 21.30 7.35 -0.44
N GLN A 319 21.25 8.21 0.60
CA GLN A 319 22.33 8.30 1.59
C GLN A 319 22.73 6.94 2.15
N VAL A 320 21.73 6.05 2.41
CA VAL A 320 21.95 4.68 2.87
C VAL A 320 22.80 3.85 1.90
N ASP A 321 22.57 3.98 0.59
CA ASP A 321 23.33 3.25 -0.42
C ASP A 321 24.77 3.78 -0.51
N ARG A 322 24.97 5.08 -0.31
CA ARG A 322 26.30 5.70 -0.23
C ARG A 322 27.04 5.27 1.06
N ASP A 323 26.32 5.22 2.17
CA ASP A 323 26.90 4.80 3.45
C ASP A 323 27.28 3.30 3.40
N LEU A 324 26.44 2.44 2.80
CA LEU A 324 26.79 1.03 2.58
C LEU A 324 28.00 0.87 1.64
N GLN A 325 28.07 1.64 0.56
CA GLN A 325 29.21 1.61 -0.36
C GLN A 325 30.52 2.09 0.30
N SER A 326 30.45 2.91 1.34
CA SER A 326 31.65 3.39 2.06
C SER A 326 32.18 2.38 3.09
N HIS A 327 31.40 1.32 3.42
CA HIS A 327 31.76 0.30 4.41
C HIS A 327 32.12 -1.06 3.81
N TYR A 328 31.99 -1.22 2.51
CA TYR A 328 32.41 -2.38 1.72
C TYR A 328 33.42 -1.95 0.64
#